data_cb5002e420a5864e67a4d6d01f0339ea
#
_entry.id   cb5002e420a5864e67a4d6d01f0339ea
#
_cell.length_a   1.000
_cell.length_b   1.000
_cell.length_c   1.000
_cell.angle_alpha   90.00
_cell.angle_beta   90.00
_cell.angle_gamma   90.00
#
_symmetry.space_group_name_H-M   'P 1'
#
loop_
_entity.id
_entity.type
_entity.pdbx_description
1 polymer ?
#
loop_
_entity_poly.entity_id
_entity_poly.type
_entity_poly.pdbx_seq_one_letter_code
_entity_poly.pdbx_strand_id
1 'polypeptide(L)'
;MASQLIGVTGATGGLGGRVAARLAEAGTPQRLVVRDPGRAPRLPGADVVQFAGYGDGDSMRRALDGVDTLMLVSAAEDPDRIGLHAVAVDAAAAAGVSRIVYTSFVNAAPDATFTFARDHFHTEEHIRRSGVEHTFLRHNMYMDYVPLLCGTDGVIRGPAGEGRAGFVSRDDIADVLTVALTGHGHEGRTYDVTGAEAISLDDAAAELSRATRRQIRFQDETLEEARESRRPSEAPDWEIEGWVTSYAAVAAGELETVSDTVPALTGHEAKRLGDWLREHPETYRHLLATA
;
A
#
# COMPACT_ATOMS: atom_id res chain seq x y z
N MET A 1 -8.00 31.65 -7.00
CA MET A 1 -8.19 30.32 -7.60
C MET A 1 -9.05 29.52 -6.63
N ALA A 2 -10.06 28.79 -7.08
CA ALA A 2 -10.81 27.90 -6.19
C ALA A 2 -9.83 26.87 -5.61
N SER A 3 -9.89 26.60 -4.31
CA SER A 3 -9.03 25.60 -3.68
C SER A 3 -9.46 24.23 -4.18
N GLN A 4 -8.50 23.45 -4.68
CA GLN A 4 -8.72 22.07 -5.15
C GLN A 4 -9.21 21.19 -3.99
N LEU A 5 -10.34 20.51 -4.17
CA LEU A 5 -10.85 19.55 -3.18
C LEU A 5 -10.29 18.16 -3.48
N ILE A 6 -9.58 17.59 -2.51
CA ILE A 6 -8.99 16.24 -2.62
C ILE A 6 -9.91 15.23 -1.94
N GLY A 7 -10.40 14.24 -2.70
CA GLY A 7 -11.08 13.07 -2.17
C GLY A 7 -10.07 12.04 -1.68
N VAL A 8 -10.23 11.52 -0.48
CA VAL A 8 -9.34 10.49 0.09
C VAL A 8 -10.14 9.26 0.44
N THR A 9 -9.94 8.16 -0.29
CA THR A 9 -10.45 6.85 0.12
C THR A 9 -9.50 6.18 1.11
N GLY A 10 -9.99 5.19 1.86
CA GLY A 10 -9.14 4.46 2.81
C GLY A 10 -8.63 5.30 3.99
N ALA A 11 -9.22 6.46 4.28
CA ALA A 11 -8.80 7.37 5.35
C ALA A 11 -8.87 6.76 6.76
N THR A 12 -9.61 5.68 6.94
CA THR A 12 -9.67 4.91 8.21
C THR A 12 -8.56 3.85 8.32
N GLY A 13 -7.77 3.66 7.27
CA GLY A 13 -6.68 2.69 7.18
C GLY A 13 -5.30 3.31 7.44
N GLY A 14 -4.28 2.43 7.48
CA GLY A 14 -2.92 2.82 7.83
C GLY A 14 -2.27 3.84 6.89
N LEU A 15 -2.50 3.75 5.57
CA LEU A 15 -1.90 4.68 4.60
C LEU A 15 -2.78 5.91 4.37
N GLY A 16 -4.07 5.70 4.07
CA GLY A 16 -4.98 6.82 3.80
C GLY A 16 -5.14 7.77 4.98
N GLY A 17 -5.12 7.25 6.22
CA GLY A 17 -5.14 8.08 7.43
C GLY A 17 -3.91 8.96 7.59
N ARG A 18 -2.72 8.45 7.24
CA ARG A 18 -1.47 9.23 7.25
C ARG A 18 -1.49 10.36 6.23
N VAL A 19 -1.98 10.10 5.03
CA VAL A 19 -2.11 11.14 3.98
C VAL A 19 -3.14 12.17 4.40
N ALA A 20 -4.30 11.75 4.90
CA ALA A 20 -5.34 12.67 5.37
C ALA A 20 -4.82 13.61 6.48
N ALA A 21 -4.00 13.09 7.41
CA ALA A 21 -3.37 13.91 8.45
C ALA A 21 -2.43 14.97 7.85
N ARG A 22 -1.57 14.60 6.89
CA ARG A 22 -0.63 15.52 6.22
C ARG A 22 -1.35 16.60 5.41
N LEU A 23 -2.43 16.25 4.72
CA LEU A 23 -3.27 17.22 4.01
C LEU A 23 -3.91 18.21 4.98
N ALA A 24 -4.38 17.76 6.14
CA ALA A 24 -4.94 18.62 7.17
C ALA A 24 -3.89 19.57 7.79
N GLU A 25 -2.68 19.07 8.06
CA GLU A 25 -1.55 19.88 8.53
C GLU A 25 -1.15 20.95 7.52
N ALA A 26 -1.22 20.63 6.23
CA ALA A 26 -0.97 21.58 5.14
C ALA A 26 -2.15 22.55 4.89
N GLY A 27 -3.27 22.40 5.60
CA GLY A 27 -4.48 23.20 5.39
C GLY A 27 -5.16 22.94 4.04
N THR A 28 -4.91 21.79 3.42
CA THR A 28 -5.48 21.40 2.12
C THR A 28 -6.91 20.92 2.30
N PRO A 29 -7.90 21.48 1.57
CA PRO A 29 -9.28 21.00 1.62
C PRO A 29 -9.38 19.53 1.18
N GLN A 30 -10.03 18.71 2.00
CA GLN A 30 -10.15 17.29 1.71
C GLN A 30 -11.52 16.74 2.11
N ARG A 31 -11.94 15.71 1.37
CA ARG A 31 -13.11 14.90 1.68
C ARG A 31 -12.69 13.47 1.96
N LEU A 32 -12.97 12.99 3.17
CA LEU A 32 -12.73 11.61 3.58
C LEU A 32 -13.90 10.75 3.13
N VAL A 33 -13.70 9.91 2.12
CA VAL A 33 -14.71 8.99 1.58
C VAL A 33 -14.58 7.67 2.31
N VAL A 34 -15.48 7.38 3.25
CA VAL A 34 -15.36 6.28 4.20
C VAL A 34 -16.63 5.43 4.26
N ARG A 35 -16.50 4.13 4.55
CA ARG A 35 -17.65 3.23 4.77
C ARG A 35 -18.36 3.49 6.09
N ASP A 36 -17.58 3.81 7.11
CA ASP A 36 -18.07 4.08 8.46
C ASP A 36 -17.54 5.46 8.93
N PRO A 37 -18.39 6.50 8.93
CA PRO A 37 -18.01 7.84 9.40
C PRO A 37 -17.58 7.88 10.87
N GLY A 38 -18.06 6.93 11.70
CA GLY A 38 -17.69 6.83 13.12
C GLY A 38 -16.22 6.48 13.34
N ARG A 39 -15.57 5.88 12.32
CA ARG A 39 -14.15 5.52 12.33
C ARG A 39 -13.26 6.55 11.63
N ALA A 40 -13.83 7.58 11.00
CA ALA A 40 -13.05 8.59 10.31
C ALA A 40 -12.20 9.39 11.31
N PRO A 41 -10.95 9.74 10.96
CA PRO A 41 -10.14 10.61 11.81
C PRO A 41 -10.77 12.01 11.85
N ARG A 42 -10.76 12.63 13.04
CA ARG A 42 -11.22 14.01 13.22
C ARG A 42 -10.10 14.97 12.87
N LEU A 43 -10.13 15.48 11.65
CA LEU A 43 -9.09 16.36 11.10
C LEU A 43 -9.66 17.75 10.80
N PRO A 44 -8.90 18.83 11.09
CA PRO A 44 -9.32 20.18 10.74
C PRO A 44 -9.56 20.33 9.23
N GLY A 45 -10.67 20.94 8.84
CA GLY A 45 -10.99 21.23 7.44
C GLY A 45 -11.35 19.99 6.59
N ALA A 46 -11.45 18.80 7.17
CA ALA A 46 -11.88 17.61 6.47
C ALA A 46 -13.41 17.46 6.48
N ASP A 47 -14.00 17.28 5.29
CA ASP A 47 -15.38 16.85 5.12
C ASP A 47 -15.43 15.31 5.15
N VAL A 48 -16.39 14.71 5.84
CA VAL A 48 -16.53 13.24 5.96
C VAL A 48 -17.81 12.81 5.26
N VAL A 49 -17.68 12.01 4.22
CA VAL A 49 -18.82 11.52 3.44
C VAL A 49 -18.83 9.99 3.43
N GLN A 50 -20.01 9.43 3.70
CA GLN A 50 -20.22 8.00 3.68
C GLN A 50 -20.44 7.50 2.26
N PHE A 51 -19.83 6.34 1.93
CA PHE A 51 -20.14 5.54 0.75
C PHE A 51 -20.31 4.06 1.15
N ALA A 52 -20.95 3.28 0.29
CA ALA A 52 -21.24 1.86 0.60
C ALA A 52 -20.03 0.94 0.38
N GLY A 53 -19.04 1.39 -0.39
CA GLY A 53 -17.85 0.62 -0.78
C GLY A 53 -17.58 0.72 -2.28
N TYR A 54 -16.44 0.19 -2.72
CA TYR A 54 -16.02 0.32 -4.13
C TYR A 54 -16.97 -0.37 -5.12
N GLY A 55 -17.71 -1.41 -4.70
CA GLY A 55 -18.68 -2.09 -5.54
C GLY A 55 -20.00 -1.32 -5.74
N ASP A 56 -20.24 -0.21 -5.05
CA ASP A 56 -21.44 0.65 -5.23
C ASP A 56 -21.06 1.95 -5.94
N GLY A 57 -21.10 1.92 -7.28
CA GLY A 57 -20.72 3.07 -8.12
C GLY A 57 -21.58 4.30 -7.88
N ASP A 58 -22.89 4.13 -7.61
CA ASP A 58 -23.78 5.27 -7.36
C ASP A 58 -23.46 5.98 -6.05
N SER A 59 -23.20 5.24 -4.98
CA SER A 59 -22.79 5.84 -3.71
C SER A 59 -21.42 6.50 -3.82
N MET A 60 -20.47 5.87 -4.53
CA MET A 60 -19.14 6.43 -4.79
C MET A 60 -19.24 7.72 -5.60
N ARG A 61 -20.01 7.75 -6.68
CA ARG A 61 -20.21 8.94 -7.52
C ARG A 61 -20.78 10.10 -6.70
N ARG A 62 -21.80 9.86 -5.86
CA ARG A 62 -22.36 10.89 -4.97
C ARG A 62 -21.34 11.39 -3.95
N ALA A 63 -20.53 10.50 -3.37
CA ALA A 63 -19.51 10.88 -2.41
C ALA A 63 -18.39 11.73 -3.04
N LEU A 64 -18.14 11.59 -4.35
CA LEU A 64 -17.13 12.31 -5.10
C LEU A 64 -17.65 13.60 -5.77
N ASP A 65 -18.91 14.00 -5.57
CA ASP A 65 -19.44 15.22 -6.14
C ASP A 65 -18.62 16.45 -5.72
N GLY A 66 -18.11 17.20 -6.71
CA GLY A 66 -17.23 18.37 -6.50
C GLY A 66 -15.79 18.05 -6.09
N VAL A 67 -15.36 16.78 -6.09
CA VAL A 67 -13.95 16.38 -5.89
C VAL A 67 -13.17 16.60 -7.18
N ASP A 68 -12.06 17.34 -7.10
CA ASP A 68 -11.18 17.60 -8.24
C ASP A 68 -10.14 16.49 -8.44
N THR A 69 -9.49 16.08 -7.36
CA THR A 69 -8.48 14.99 -7.37
C THR A 69 -8.87 13.90 -6.38
N LEU A 70 -8.86 12.67 -6.82
CA LEU A 70 -9.13 11.50 -5.99
C LEU A 70 -7.83 10.76 -5.64
N MET A 71 -7.51 10.62 -4.36
CA MET A 71 -6.61 9.59 -3.89
C MET A 71 -7.39 8.28 -3.79
N LEU A 72 -7.16 7.38 -4.72
CA LEU A 72 -7.74 6.05 -4.74
C LEU A 72 -6.77 5.05 -4.08
N VAL A 73 -7.03 4.73 -2.81
CA VAL A 73 -6.32 3.66 -2.11
C VAL A 73 -6.85 2.33 -2.64
N SER A 74 -5.95 1.44 -3.04
CA SER A 74 -6.34 0.11 -3.50
C SER A 74 -7.19 -0.63 -2.45
N ALA A 75 -8.21 -1.34 -2.91
CA ALA A 75 -9.08 -2.15 -2.03
C ALA A 75 -8.27 -3.22 -1.28
N ALA A 76 -8.79 -3.65 -0.13
CA ALA A 76 -8.30 -4.85 0.52
C ALA A 76 -8.37 -6.05 -0.44
N GLU A 77 -7.70 -7.12 -0.07
CA GLU A 77 -7.75 -8.38 -0.79
C GLU A 77 -9.20 -8.85 -0.98
N ASP A 78 -9.55 -9.13 -2.21
CA ASP A 78 -10.90 -9.55 -2.62
C ASP A 78 -10.80 -10.36 -3.91
N PRO A 79 -11.59 -11.43 -4.09
CA PRO A 79 -11.55 -12.25 -5.31
C PRO A 79 -12.00 -11.48 -6.57
N ASP A 80 -12.79 -10.41 -6.44
CA ASP A 80 -13.18 -9.51 -7.53
C ASP A 80 -12.58 -8.10 -7.40
N ARG A 81 -11.38 -8.01 -6.86
CA ARG A 81 -10.70 -6.73 -6.60
C ARG A 81 -10.58 -5.86 -7.84
N ILE A 82 -10.36 -6.45 -9.02
CA ILE A 82 -10.30 -5.74 -10.31
C ILE A 82 -11.67 -5.11 -10.63
N GLY A 83 -12.77 -5.85 -10.45
CA GLY A 83 -14.13 -5.34 -10.66
C GLY A 83 -14.48 -4.20 -9.69
N LEU A 84 -14.13 -4.34 -8.41
CA LEU A 84 -14.32 -3.29 -7.41
C LEU A 84 -13.57 -1.99 -7.79
N HIS A 85 -12.33 -2.10 -8.25
CA HIS A 85 -11.54 -0.96 -8.69
C HIS A 85 -12.13 -0.32 -9.95
N ALA A 86 -12.60 -1.14 -10.92
CA ALA A 86 -13.21 -0.63 -12.14
C ALA A 86 -14.47 0.20 -11.84
N VAL A 87 -15.35 -0.30 -10.96
CA VAL A 87 -16.55 0.44 -10.52
C VAL A 87 -16.18 1.77 -9.86
N ALA A 88 -15.14 1.78 -9.00
CA ALA A 88 -14.70 3.00 -8.33
C ALA A 88 -14.11 4.04 -9.31
N VAL A 89 -13.34 3.59 -10.31
CA VAL A 89 -12.78 4.46 -11.36
C VAL A 89 -13.88 5.03 -12.25
N ASP A 90 -14.83 4.21 -12.69
CA ASP A 90 -15.95 4.66 -13.50
C ASP A 90 -16.83 5.67 -12.76
N ALA A 91 -17.05 5.44 -11.46
CA ALA A 91 -17.78 6.38 -10.60
C ALA A 91 -17.03 7.71 -10.44
N ALA A 92 -15.71 7.69 -10.32
CA ALA A 92 -14.89 8.89 -10.25
C ALA A 92 -14.96 9.69 -11.57
N ALA A 93 -14.83 9.02 -12.71
CA ALA A 93 -15.00 9.65 -14.03
C ALA A 93 -16.39 10.27 -14.19
N ALA A 94 -17.45 9.52 -13.82
CA ALA A 94 -18.83 10.01 -13.88
C ALA A 94 -19.15 11.15 -12.90
N ALA A 95 -18.37 11.29 -11.81
CA ALA A 95 -18.47 12.42 -10.87
C ALA A 95 -17.71 13.67 -11.37
N GLY A 96 -16.96 13.57 -12.47
CA GLY A 96 -16.16 14.67 -13.01
C GLY A 96 -14.81 14.87 -12.30
N VAL A 97 -14.30 13.85 -11.60
CA VAL A 97 -12.95 13.86 -11.04
C VAL A 97 -11.94 14.07 -12.18
N SER A 98 -11.11 15.09 -12.06
CA SER A 98 -10.13 15.44 -13.11
C SER A 98 -8.86 14.59 -13.05
N ARG A 99 -8.46 14.11 -11.85
CA ARG A 99 -7.25 13.31 -11.66
C ARG A 99 -7.42 12.23 -10.58
N ILE A 100 -6.89 11.04 -10.86
CA ILE A 100 -6.78 9.94 -9.90
C ILE A 100 -5.31 9.72 -9.55
N VAL A 101 -4.98 9.81 -8.25
CA VAL A 101 -3.69 9.37 -7.69
C VAL A 101 -3.92 8.00 -7.07
N TYR A 102 -3.40 6.97 -7.70
CA TYR A 102 -3.67 5.57 -7.35
C TYR A 102 -2.50 4.92 -6.64
N THR A 103 -2.79 4.23 -5.51
CA THR A 103 -1.81 3.39 -4.83
C THR A 103 -1.69 2.06 -5.55
N SER A 104 -0.66 1.93 -6.36
CA SER A 104 -0.30 0.74 -7.13
C SER A 104 0.83 -0.03 -6.47
N PHE A 105 1.35 -1.04 -7.14
CA PHE A 105 2.42 -1.89 -6.63
C PHE A 105 3.57 -1.98 -7.64
N VAL A 106 4.82 -2.05 -7.15
CA VAL A 106 6.00 -2.24 -8.01
C VAL A 106 5.83 -3.48 -8.87
N ASN A 107 6.40 -3.44 -10.08
CA ASN A 107 6.27 -4.51 -11.06
C ASN A 107 4.81 -4.89 -11.39
N ALA A 108 3.87 -3.93 -11.33
CA ALA A 108 2.51 -4.16 -11.83
C ALA A 108 2.56 -4.49 -13.33
N ALA A 109 2.35 -5.76 -13.67
CA ALA A 109 2.42 -6.32 -15.01
C ALA A 109 1.37 -7.43 -15.18
N PRO A 110 0.93 -7.74 -16.42
CA PRO A 110 -0.14 -8.73 -16.64
C PRO A 110 0.30 -10.15 -16.26
N ASP A 111 1.60 -10.40 -16.27
CA ASP A 111 2.25 -11.67 -15.98
C ASP A 111 3.14 -11.62 -14.71
N ALA A 112 3.01 -10.60 -13.88
CA ALA A 112 3.74 -10.50 -12.61
C ALA A 112 3.58 -11.78 -11.78
N THR A 113 4.64 -12.22 -11.12
CA THR A 113 4.61 -13.40 -10.25
C THR A 113 3.62 -13.20 -9.11
N PHE A 114 3.65 -12.05 -8.46
CA PHE A 114 2.68 -11.69 -7.42
C PHE A 114 1.30 -11.45 -8.02
N THR A 115 0.32 -12.29 -7.65
CA THR A 115 -1.02 -12.23 -8.24
C THR A 115 -1.70 -10.88 -8.05
N PHE A 116 -1.56 -10.24 -6.88
CA PHE A 116 -2.15 -8.92 -6.65
C PHE A 116 -1.44 -7.78 -7.39
N ALA A 117 -0.20 -7.95 -7.84
CA ALA A 117 0.44 -7.00 -8.74
C ALA A 117 -0.24 -7.00 -10.13
N ARG A 118 -0.81 -8.13 -10.56
CA ARG A 118 -1.65 -8.22 -11.77
C ARG A 118 -2.92 -7.40 -11.64
N ASP A 119 -3.56 -7.42 -10.45
CA ASP A 119 -4.75 -6.59 -10.18
C ASP A 119 -4.42 -5.10 -10.31
N HIS A 120 -3.25 -4.70 -9.80
CA HIS A 120 -2.78 -3.33 -9.92
C HIS A 120 -2.55 -2.94 -11.38
N PHE A 121 -1.95 -3.82 -12.20
CA PHE A 121 -1.81 -3.60 -13.63
C PHE A 121 -3.16 -3.38 -14.31
N HIS A 122 -4.12 -4.26 -14.08
CA HIS A 122 -5.45 -4.14 -14.68
C HIS A 122 -6.18 -2.86 -14.24
N THR A 123 -5.98 -2.43 -12.99
CA THR A 123 -6.53 -1.17 -12.48
C THR A 123 -5.86 0.03 -13.13
N GLU A 124 -4.53 0.06 -13.27
CA GLU A 124 -3.81 1.11 -13.99
C GLU A 124 -4.31 1.24 -15.44
N GLU A 125 -4.48 0.10 -16.13
CA GLU A 125 -5.01 0.08 -17.50
C GLU A 125 -6.46 0.57 -17.57
N HIS A 126 -7.28 0.28 -16.57
CA HIS A 126 -8.66 0.79 -16.51
C HIS A 126 -8.68 2.31 -16.29
N ILE A 127 -7.84 2.82 -15.38
CA ILE A 127 -7.69 4.27 -15.16
C ILE A 127 -7.21 4.96 -16.45
N ARG A 128 -6.21 4.43 -17.16
CA ARG A 128 -5.76 5.01 -18.46
C ARG A 128 -6.88 5.06 -19.47
N ARG A 129 -7.69 4.00 -19.56
CA ARG A 129 -8.81 3.93 -20.51
C ARG A 129 -9.99 4.83 -20.14
N SER A 130 -10.15 5.19 -18.87
CA SER A 130 -11.22 6.11 -18.44
C SER A 130 -11.04 7.53 -18.97
N GLY A 131 -9.83 7.89 -19.41
CA GLY A 131 -9.50 9.23 -19.87
C GLY A 131 -9.28 10.25 -18.73
N VAL A 132 -9.43 9.84 -17.47
CA VAL A 132 -9.10 10.68 -16.30
C VAL A 132 -7.58 10.81 -16.18
N GLU A 133 -7.08 12.02 -15.90
CA GLU A 133 -5.66 12.20 -15.62
C GLU A 133 -5.23 11.35 -14.44
N HIS A 134 -4.00 10.85 -14.46
CA HIS A 134 -3.57 9.90 -13.44
C HIS A 134 -2.14 10.13 -12.96
N THR A 135 -1.89 9.65 -11.74
CA THR A 135 -0.56 9.44 -11.18
C THR A 135 -0.56 8.09 -10.49
N PHE A 136 0.36 7.21 -10.84
CA PHE A 136 0.49 5.91 -10.17
C PHE A 136 1.67 5.93 -9.21
N LEU A 137 1.42 5.58 -7.95
CA LEU A 137 2.46 5.33 -6.97
C LEU A 137 2.56 3.82 -6.76
N ARG A 138 3.51 3.21 -7.39
CA ARG A 138 3.84 1.79 -7.28
C ARG A 138 4.74 1.60 -6.07
N HIS A 139 4.14 1.39 -4.90
CA HIS A 139 4.91 1.12 -3.68
C HIS A 139 5.35 -0.34 -3.61
N ASN A 140 6.47 -0.59 -2.92
CA ASN A 140 6.93 -1.93 -2.58
C ASN A 140 6.23 -2.45 -1.32
N MET A 141 6.60 -3.64 -0.85
CA MET A 141 6.08 -4.24 0.38
C MET A 141 6.29 -3.31 1.58
N TYR A 142 5.30 -3.25 2.46
CA TYR A 142 5.38 -2.38 3.64
C TYR A 142 6.32 -2.94 4.71
N MET A 143 7.15 -2.10 5.31
CA MET A 143 7.93 -2.42 6.51
C MET A 143 7.04 -2.88 7.66
N ASP A 144 5.82 -2.35 7.75
CA ASP A 144 4.82 -2.69 8.76
C ASP A 144 4.45 -4.19 8.77
N TYR A 145 4.61 -4.88 7.64
CA TYR A 145 4.35 -6.32 7.57
C TYR A 145 5.52 -7.18 8.02
N VAL A 146 6.76 -6.68 7.99
CA VAL A 146 7.94 -7.48 8.30
C VAL A 146 7.85 -8.16 9.67
N PRO A 147 7.45 -7.50 10.77
CA PRO A 147 7.25 -8.18 12.05
C PRO A 147 6.13 -9.24 12.02
N LEU A 148 5.11 -9.05 11.18
CA LEU A 148 3.98 -9.97 11.06
C LEU A 148 4.30 -11.23 10.24
N LEU A 149 5.37 -11.19 9.42
CA LEU A 149 5.86 -12.37 8.70
C LEU A 149 6.48 -13.40 9.67
N CYS A 150 6.86 -12.96 10.87
CA CYS A 150 7.51 -13.80 11.86
C CYS A 150 6.47 -14.49 12.76
N GLY A 151 6.50 -15.82 12.78
CA GLY A 151 5.71 -16.60 13.71
C GLY A 151 6.15 -16.41 15.16
N THR A 152 5.30 -16.81 16.10
CA THR A 152 5.61 -16.77 17.54
C THR A 152 6.81 -17.64 17.94
N ASP A 153 7.16 -18.61 17.09
CA ASP A 153 8.34 -19.47 17.21
C ASP A 153 9.65 -18.77 16.75
N GLY A 154 9.58 -17.52 16.28
CA GLY A 154 10.73 -16.77 15.82
C GLY A 154 11.19 -17.13 14.41
N VAL A 155 10.29 -17.62 13.56
CA VAL A 155 10.65 -18.04 12.20
C VAL A 155 9.80 -17.29 11.17
N ILE A 156 10.47 -16.64 10.23
CA ILE A 156 9.86 -16.14 8.99
C ILE A 156 9.90 -17.28 7.99
N ARG A 157 8.76 -17.63 7.37
CA ARG A 157 8.66 -18.73 6.40
C ARG A 157 8.09 -18.24 5.08
N GLY A 158 8.67 -18.71 3.99
CA GLY A 158 8.15 -18.44 2.65
C GLY A 158 9.15 -18.77 1.54
N PRO A 159 8.70 -18.91 0.29
CA PRO A 159 9.52 -19.29 -0.86
C PRO A 159 10.22 -18.06 -1.47
N ALA A 160 11.07 -17.39 -0.70
CA ALA A 160 11.77 -16.18 -1.15
C ALA A 160 13.23 -16.42 -1.56
N GLY A 161 13.80 -17.60 -1.23
CA GLY A 161 15.19 -17.91 -1.51
C GLY A 161 16.13 -16.82 -1.00
N GLU A 162 17.09 -16.44 -1.83
CA GLU A 162 18.04 -15.35 -1.56
C GLU A 162 17.55 -13.99 -2.14
N GLY A 163 16.31 -13.91 -2.64
CA GLY A 163 15.74 -12.72 -3.26
C GLY A 163 15.65 -11.55 -2.28
N ARG A 164 15.53 -10.35 -2.84
CA ARG A 164 15.52 -9.09 -2.07
C ARG A 164 14.29 -8.27 -2.40
N ALA A 165 13.86 -7.44 -1.45
CA ALA A 165 12.77 -6.50 -1.64
C ALA A 165 13.12 -5.14 -1.03
N GLY A 166 12.72 -4.07 -1.71
CA GLY A 166 12.87 -2.69 -1.27
C GLY A 166 11.74 -2.28 -0.32
N PHE A 167 11.63 -2.94 0.85
CA PHE A 167 10.58 -2.64 1.83
C PHE A 167 10.51 -1.15 2.14
N VAL A 168 9.31 -0.59 2.16
CA VAL A 168 9.08 0.85 2.30
C VAL A 168 8.15 1.16 3.48
N SER A 169 8.39 2.24 4.19
CA SER A 169 7.51 2.68 5.27
C SER A 169 6.24 3.32 4.72
N ARG A 170 5.11 3.14 5.41
CA ARG A 170 3.87 3.85 5.05
C ARG A 170 4.00 5.36 5.21
N ASP A 171 4.92 5.84 6.03
CA ASP A 171 5.17 7.26 6.20
C ASP A 171 5.86 7.84 4.97
N ASP A 172 6.91 7.20 4.44
CA ASP A 172 7.56 7.62 3.19
C ASP A 172 6.56 7.62 2.01
N ILE A 173 5.71 6.58 1.92
CA ILE A 173 4.66 6.53 0.89
C ILE A 173 3.66 7.68 1.07
N ALA A 174 3.26 7.99 2.30
CA ALA A 174 2.33 9.07 2.59
C ALA A 174 2.92 10.44 2.27
N ASP A 175 4.22 10.64 2.48
CA ASP A 175 4.92 11.87 2.11
C ASP A 175 4.93 12.04 0.58
N VAL A 176 5.31 11.01 -0.17
CA VAL A 176 5.28 11.01 -1.65
C VAL A 176 3.86 11.23 -2.18
N LEU A 177 2.84 10.53 -1.61
CA LEU A 177 1.43 10.73 -1.98
C LEU A 177 0.99 12.18 -1.76
N THR A 178 1.36 12.77 -0.63
CA THR A 178 1.00 14.15 -0.30
C THR A 178 1.59 15.13 -1.30
N VAL A 179 2.86 14.96 -1.67
CA VAL A 179 3.51 15.76 -2.72
C VAL A 179 2.80 15.59 -4.06
N ALA A 180 2.51 14.35 -4.47
CA ALA A 180 1.83 14.07 -5.73
C ALA A 180 0.39 14.63 -5.78
N LEU A 181 -0.31 14.67 -4.64
CA LEU A 181 -1.67 15.20 -4.54
C LEU A 181 -1.74 16.73 -4.59
N THR A 182 -0.76 17.40 -3.94
CA THR A 182 -0.76 18.87 -3.79
C THR A 182 0.11 19.60 -4.78
N GLY A 183 1.10 18.89 -5.36
CA GLY A 183 2.06 19.43 -6.33
C GLY A 183 1.52 19.46 -7.77
N HIS A 184 2.36 19.97 -8.68
CA HIS A 184 2.11 20.03 -10.12
C HIS A 184 3.16 19.23 -10.88
N GLY A 185 2.84 18.79 -12.12
CA GLY A 185 3.75 18.06 -12.97
C GLY A 185 3.86 16.56 -12.67
N HIS A 186 2.90 16.05 -11.90
CA HIS A 186 2.78 14.62 -11.59
C HIS A 186 1.79 13.89 -12.50
N GLU A 187 1.07 14.63 -13.35
CA GLU A 187 0.09 14.09 -14.29
C GLU A 187 0.76 13.15 -15.30
N GLY A 188 0.16 11.99 -15.52
CA GLY A 188 0.68 10.93 -16.39
C GLY A 188 1.94 10.23 -15.85
N ARG A 189 2.37 10.52 -14.64
CA ARG A 189 3.58 9.92 -14.04
C ARG A 189 3.29 8.62 -13.34
N THR A 190 4.29 7.74 -13.38
CA THR A 190 4.37 6.52 -12.55
C THR A 190 5.65 6.61 -11.73
N TYR A 191 5.53 6.43 -10.42
CA TYR A 191 6.62 6.47 -9.46
C TYR A 191 6.73 5.13 -8.74
N ASP A 192 7.91 4.52 -8.79
CA ASP A 192 8.22 3.41 -7.90
C ASP A 192 8.64 3.99 -6.55
N VAL A 193 7.98 3.56 -5.45
CA VAL A 193 8.22 4.08 -4.11
C VAL A 193 8.76 2.93 -3.25
N THR A 194 10.04 3.01 -2.93
CA THR A 194 10.78 1.97 -2.21
C THR A 194 11.45 2.53 -0.96
N GLY A 195 11.87 1.65 -0.06
CA GLY A 195 12.78 2.01 1.01
C GLY A 195 14.19 2.31 0.50
N ALA A 196 15.09 2.64 1.43
CA ALA A 196 16.46 3.04 1.11
C ALA A 196 17.35 1.88 0.61
N GLU A 197 16.90 0.64 0.74
CA GLU A 197 17.71 -0.54 0.43
C GLU A 197 16.81 -1.74 0.06
N ALA A 198 17.33 -2.62 -0.77
CA ALA A 198 16.72 -3.94 -0.99
C ALA A 198 17.40 -4.96 -0.07
N ILE A 199 16.62 -5.63 0.76
CA ILE A 199 17.09 -6.61 1.74
C ILE A 199 16.43 -7.97 1.53
N SER A 200 17.16 -9.04 1.88
CA SER A 200 16.62 -10.39 1.92
C SER A 200 15.77 -10.63 3.17
N LEU A 201 15.04 -11.74 3.21
CA LEU A 201 14.33 -12.12 4.44
C LEU A 201 15.27 -12.58 5.55
N ASP A 202 16.48 -13.03 5.23
CA ASP A 202 17.53 -13.25 6.23
C ASP A 202 18.00 -11.93 6.85
N ASP A 203 18.21 -10.88 6.03
CA ASP A 203 18.53 -9.54 6.51
C ASP A 203 17.40 -9.00 7.40
N ALA A 204 16.14 -9.17 6.99
CA ALA A 204 14.97 -8.77 7.76
C ALA A 204 14.86 -9.51 9.11
N ALA A 205 15.15 -10.82 9.12
CA ALA A 205 15.20 -11.63 10.33
C ALA A 205 16.33 -11.17 11.28
N ALA A 206 17.49 -10.77 10.72
CA ALA A 206 18.59 -10.22 11.50
C ALA A 206 18.21 -8.87 12.14
N GLU A 207 17.51 -7.97 11.41
CA GLU A 207 17.02 -6.71 11.98
C GLU A 207 16.01 -6.94 13.11
N LEU A 208 15.06 -7.85 12.91
CA LEU A 208 14.08 -8.24 13.95
C LEU A 208 14.78 -8.88 15.15
N SER A 209 15.83 -9.69 14.93
CA SER A 209 16.60 -10.27 16.04
C SER A 209 17.27 -9.18 16.88
N ARG A 210 17.82 -8.14 16.23
CA ARG A 210 18.43 -6.98 16.92
C ARG A 210 17.39 -6.19 17.72
N ALA A 211 16.21 -5.93 17.11
CA ALA A 211 15.14 -5.16 17.73
C ALA A 211 14.52 -5.88 18.94
N THR A 212 14.27 -7.18 18.80
CA THR A 212 13.58 -7.99 19.83
C THR A 212 14.51 -8.60 20.88
N ARG A 213 15.84 -8.61 20.63
CA ARG A 213 16.86 -9.36 21.40
C ARG A 213 16.53 -10.86 21.50
N ARG A 214 15.86 -11.39 20.49
CA ARG A 214 15.46 -12.79 20.36
C ARG A 214 16.05 -13.32 19.06
N GLN A 215 16.43 -14.60 19.02
CA GLN A 215 16.86 -15.22 17.77
C GLN A 215 15.65 -15.37 16.84
N ILE A 216 15.67 -14.67 15.71
CA ILE A 216 14.72 -14.79 14.61
C ILE A 216 15.50 -15.24 13.38
N ARG A 217 14.94 -16.14 12.61
CA ARG A 217 15.56 -16.70 11.40
C ARG A 217 14.56 -16.75 10.26
N PHE A 218 15.07 -16.70 9.05
CA PHE A 218 14.31 -17.05 7.86
C PHE A 218 14.44 -18.56 7.59
N GLN A 219 13.37 -19.15 7.09
CA GLN A 219 13.31 -20.53 6.61
C GLN A 219 12.68 -20.52 5.24
N ASP A 220 13.49 -20.80 4.22
CA ASP A 220 12.99 -20.94 2.87
C ASP A 220 12.08 -22.15 2.74
N GLU A 221 11.02 -22.02 1.97
CA GLU A 221 10.02 -23.05 1.68
C GLU A 221 9.91 -23.23 0.17
N THR A 222 9.59 -24.41 -0.28
CA THR A 222 9.06 -24.59 -1.63
C THR A 222 7.66 -23.97 -1.74
N LEU A 223 7.19 -23.71 -2.97
CA LEU A 223 5.83 -23.20 -3.18
C LEU A 223 4.75 -24.14 -2.59
N GLU A 224 4.98 -25.45 -2.63
CA GLU A 224 4.05 -26.44 -2.07
C GLU A 224 4.04 -26.40 -0.54
N GLU A 225 5.21 -26.40 0.09
CA GLU A 225 5.35 -26.24 1.54
C GLU A 225 4.72 -24.94 2.03
N ALA A 226 4.93 -23.85 1.29
CA ALA A 226 4.37 -22.54 1.61
C ALA A 226 2.83 -22.52 1.55
N ARG A 227 2.22 -23.21 0.60
CA ARG A 227 0.76 -23.36 0.56
C ARG A 227 0.27 -24.20 1.72
N GLU A 228 0.94 -25.33 2.01
CA GLU A 228 0.54 -26.21 3.10
C GLU A 228 0.69 -25.55 4.48
N SER A 229 1.78 -24.82 4.72
CA SER A 229 2.01 -24.12 6.00
C SER A 229 0.96 -23.04 6.30
N ARG A 230 0.26 -22.53 5.28
CA ARG A 230 -0.78 -21.50 5.39
C ARG A 230 -2.21 -22.05 5.47
N ARG A 231 -2.45 -23.33 5.16
CA ARG A 231 -3.77 -23.97 5.26
C ARG A 231 -4.46 -23.80 6.63
N PRO A 232 -3.74 -23.86 7.78
CA PRO A 232 -4.36 -23.67 9.07
C PRO A 232 -4.99 -22.28 9.29
N SER A 233 -4.72 -21.30 8.41
CA SER A 233 -5.39 -19.99 8.47
C SER A 233 -6.87 -20.04 8.05
N GLU A 234 -7.30 -21.15 7.38
CA GLU A 234 -8.63 -21.31 6.79
C GLU A 234 -8.98 -20.22 5.73
N ALA A 235 -7.97 -19.52 5.23
CA ALA A 235 -8.14 -18.56 4.16
C ALA A 235 -8.46 -19.28 2.84
N PRO A 236 -9.22 -18.67 1.93
CA PRO A 236 -9.52 -19.26 0.63
C PRO A 236 -8.25 -19.40 -0.21
N ASP A 237 -8.24 -20.37 -1.14
CA ASP A 237 -7.06 -20.70 -1.96
C ASP A 237 -6.48 -19.49 -2.72
N TRP A 238 -7.30 -18.59 -3.23
CA TRP A 238 -6.84 -17.39 -3.95
C TRP A 238 -6.05 -16.43 -3.05
N GLU A 239 -6.42 -16.34 -1.77
CA GLU A 239 -5.74 -15.48 -0.80
C GLU A 239 -4.42 -16.10 -0.37
N ILE A 240 -4.40 -17.42 -0.10
CA ILE A 240 -3.18 -18.19 0.15
C ILE A 240 -2.22 -18.05 -1.04
N GLU A 241 -2.71 -18.15 -2.28
CA GLU A 241 -1.89 -17.98 -3.48
C GLU A 241 -1.33 -16.56 -3.56
N GLY A 242 -2.11 -15.55 -3.20
CA GLY A 242 -1.62 -14.18 -3.07
C GLY A 242 -0.44 -14.08 -2.11
N TRP A 243 -0.57 -14.63 -0.91
CA TRP A 243 0.50 -14.61 0.08
C TRP A 243 1.75 -15.37 -0.40
N VAL A 244 1.59 -16.57 -0.97
CA VAL A 244 2.72 -17.39 -1.44
C VAL A 244 3.44 -16.72 -2.60
N THR A 245 2.68 -16.18 -3.57
CA THR A 245 3.27 -15.55 -4.76
C THR A 245 3.96 -14.22 -4.46
N SER A 246 3.63 -13.53 -3.35
CA SER A 246 4.36 -12.35 -2.91
C SER A 246 5.83 -12.68 -2.56
N TYR A 247 6.07 -13.82 -1.90
CA TYR A 247 7.43 -14.29 -1.63
C TYR A 247 8.12 -14.81 -2.90
N ALA A 248 7.38 -15.50 -3.76
CA ALA A 248 7.92 -15.95 -5.04
C ALA A 248 8.38 -14.78 -5.92
N ALA A 249 7.68 -13.64 -5.87
CA ALA A 249 8.11 -12.42 -6.54
C ALA A 249 9.41 -11.85 -5.96
N VAL A 250 9.64 -11.99 -4.65
CA VAL A 250 10.94 -11.68 -4.03
C VAL A 250 12.02 -12.60 -4.60
N ALA A 251 11.77 -13.92 -4.63
CA ALA A 251 12.72 -14.90 -5.18
C ALA A 251 13.04 -14.64 -6.67
N ALA A 252 12.06 -14.16 -7.44
CA ALA A 252 12.22 -13.82 -8.86
C ALA A 252 12.96 -12.48 -9.09
N GLY A 253 13.30 -11.72 -8.04
CA GLY A 253 13.94 -10.41 -8.15
C GLY A 253 13.00 -9.29 -8.59
N GLU A 254 11.70 -9.53 -8.67
CA GLU A 254 10.71 -8.56 -9.14
C GLU A 254 10.55 -7.36 -8.18
N LEU A 255 10.97 -7.50 -6.92
CA LEU A 255 10.82 -6.49 -5.87
C LEU A 255 12.16 -5.86 -5.43
N GLU A 256 13.26 -6.18 -6.12
CA GLU A 256 14.61 -5.78 -5.72
C GLU A 256 14.94 -4.30 -6.03
N THR A 257 14.22 -3.68 -6.96
CA THR A 257 14.49 -2.30 -7.37
C THR A 257 14.43 -1.35 -6.18
N VAL A 258 15.44 -0.47 -6.07
CA VAL A 258 15.47 0.68 -5.15
C VAL A 258 15.41 1.95 -6.00
N SER A 259 14.46 2.82 -5.70
CA SER A 259 14.25 4.10 -6.40
C SER A 259 14.69 5.28 -5.54
N ASP A 260 14.96 6.40 -6.18
CA ASP A 260 15.22 7.69 -5.55
C ASP A 260 13.95 8.55 -5.39
N THR A 261 12.78 8.00 -5.60
CA THR A 261 11.51 8.72 -5.58
C THR A 261 11.27 9.45 -4.25
N VAL A 262 11.54 8.77 -3.12
CA VAL A 262 11.34 9.40 -1.80
C VAL A 262 12.23 10.64 -1.67
N PRO A 263 13.56 10.56 -1.75
CA PRO A 263 14.39 11.75 -1.60
C PRO A 263 14.15 12.81 -2.70
N ALA A 264 13.88 12.40 -3.93
CA ALA A 264 13.65 13.33 -5.03
C ALA A 264 12.37 14.16 -4.86
N LEU A 265 11.31 13.58 -4.32
CA LEU A 265 10.02 14.28 -4.17
C LEU A 265 9.83 14.93 -2.81
N THR A 266 10.37 14.32 -1.75
CA THR A 266 10.11 14.78 -0.37
C THR A 266 11.25 15.58 0.25
N GLY A 267 12.46 15.44 -0.30
CA GLY A 267 13.67 16.09 0.22
C GLY A 267 14.27 15.42 1.46
N HIS A 268 13.77 14.25 1.87
CA HIS A 268 14.36 13.43 2.93
C HIS A 268 14.70 12.03 2.42
N GLU A 269 15.62 11.36 3.09
CA GLU A 269 16.00 9.98 2.76
C GLU A 269 14.88 8.99 3.11
N ALA A 270 14.73 7.96 2.29
CA ALA A 270 13.83 6.85 2.61
C ALA A 270 14.32 6.08 3.86
N LYS A 271 13.39 5.57 4.64
CA LYS A 271 13.68 4.79 5.85
C LYS A 271 14.39 3.48 5.53
N ARG A 272 15.31 3.06 6.43
CA ARG A 272 15.84 1.68 6.50
C ARG A 272 15.01 0.87 7.47
N LEU A 273 14.89 -0.44 7.25
CA LEU A 273 14.11 -1.31 8.13
C LEU A 273 14.57 -1.24 9.60
N GLY A 274 15.88 -1.28 9.85
CA GLY A 274 16.42 -1.23 11.21
C GLY A 274 16.11 0.08 11.95
N ASP A 275 16.11 1.22 11.23
CA ASP A 275 15.73 2.52 11.78
C ASP A 275 14.24 2.56 12.09
N TRP A 276 13.43 2.12 11.13
CA TRP A 276 11.97 2.06 11.27
C TRP A 276 11.55 1.18 12.46
N LEU A 277 12.15 0.00 12.65
CA LEU A 277 11.86 -0.88 13.79
C LEU A 277 12.19 -0.21 15.13
N ARG A 278 13.25 0.60 15.21
CA ARG A 278 13.57 1.34 16.44
C ARG A 278 12.54 2.42 16.77
N GLU A 279 11.97 3.05 15.74
CA GLU A 279 10.94 4.07 15.88
C GLU A 279 9.56 3.47 16.20
N HIS A 280 9.31 2.18 15.82
CA HIS A 280 8.02 1.51 15.91
C HIS A 280 8.05 0.22 16.76
N PRO A 281 8.48 0.27 18.04
CA PRO A 281 8.59 -0.93 18.87
C PRO A 281 7.24 -1.62 19.14
N GLU A 282 6.12 -0.94 18.97
CA GLU A 282 4.79 -1.50 19.09
C GLU A 282 4.48 -2.57 18.03
N THR A 283 5.12 -2.51 16.87
CA THR A 283 4.82 -3.39 15.73
C THR A 283 5.30 -4.83 15.94
N TYR A 284 6.31 -5.03 16.77
CA TYR A 284 6.87 -6.36 17.09
C TYR A 284 6.68 -6.80 18.54
N ARG A 285 5.74 -6.16 19.29
CA ARG A 285 5.45 -6.57 20.70
C ARG A 285 5.08 -8.03 20.83
N HIS A 286 4.37 -8.60 19.86
CA HIS A 286 3.98 -10.00 19.83
C HIS A 286 5.17 -10.98 19.73
N LEU A 287 6.34 -10.48 19.31
CA LEU A 287 7.59 -11.24 19.23
C LEU A 287 8.44 -11.13 20.51
N LEU A 288 8.13 -10.22 21.42
CA LEU A 288 8.83 -10.11 22.67
C LEU A 288 8.47 -11.29 23.56
N ALA A 289 9.46 -11.86 24.28
CA ALA A 289 9.17 -12.91 25.25
C ALA A 289 8.19 -12.36 26.28
N THR A 290 7.13 -13.09 26.54
CA THR A 290 6.29 -12.86 27.73
C THR A 290 7.15 -13.09 28.96
N ALA A 291 7.42 -12.01 29.71
CA ALA A 291 8.16 -12.06 30.95
C ALA A 291 7.45 -12.95 31.98
#